data_101693a495b59cb4f70e56ef45ffdb16
#
_entry.id   101693a495b59cb4f70e56ef45ffdb16
#
_cell.length_a   1.000
_cell.length_b   1.000
_cell.length_c   1.000
_cell.angle_alpha   90.00
_cell.angle_beta   90.00
_cell.angle_gamma   90.00
#
_symmetry.space_group_name_H-M   'P 1'
#
loop_
_entity.id
_entity.type
_entity.pdbx_description
1 polymer ?
#
loop_
_entity_poly.entity_id
_entity_poly.type
_entity_poly.pdbx_seq_one_letter_code
_entity_poly.pdbx_strand_id
1 'polypeptide(L)'
;MPTLDNSQLVFSDTTINITRSGSGQALLLLHGAGGSANLKELREKLAEDYEVILPDHPGFGLSQQLNKLNSVSDLSFFYLDFIKEQNLKDFHLVGHSMGGWIAAEVAVRSTANIISLTLISSAGIHVKGVTKGDIFLWSPEELVRNLYVNQDIINDMLSYEPSSDEIEIMVRNR
;
A
#
# COMPACT_ATOMS: atom_id res chain seq x y z
N MET A 1 4.49 18.80 -14.81
CA MET A 1 3.74 17.78 -14.05
C MET A 1 4.55 16.51 -14.13
N PRO A 2 4.73 15.76 -13.02
CA PRO A 2 5.43 14.48 -13.10
C PRO A 2 4.70 13.55 -14.09
N THR A 3 5.46 12.81 -14.89
CA THR A 3 4.91 11.82 -15.81
C THR A 3 4.17 10.76 -15.02
N LEU A 4 2.93 10.47 -15.40
CA LEU A 4 2.14 9.38 -14.84
C LEU A 4 2.07 8.26 -15.87
N ASP A 5 2.55 7.08 -15.50
CA ASP A 5 2.44 5.87 -16.31
C ASP A 5 1.71 4.78 -15.52
N ASN A 6 0.63 4.27 -16.09
CA ASN A 6 -0.08 3.11 -15.57
C ASN A 6 0.22 1.91 -16.47
N SER A 7 0.89 0.94 -15.92
CA SER A 7 1.29 -0.27 -16.65
C SER A 7 0.79 -1.53 -15.95
N GLN A 8 0.61 -2.58 -16.74
CA GLN A 8 0.35 -3.90 -16.22
C GLN A 8 1.58 -4.77 -16.39
N LEU A 9 2.04 -5.35 -15.31
CA LEU A 9 3.12 -6.31 -15.28
C LEU A 9 2.55 -7.72 -15.17
N VAL A 10 2.85 -8.56 -16.15
CA VAL A 10 2.64 -10.01 -16.00
C VAL A 10 3.78 -10.55 -15.16
N PHE A 11 3.47 -11.00 -13.97
CA PHE A 11 4.44 -11.42 -12.98
C PHE A 11 4.04 -12.78 -12.40
N SER A 12 4.92 -13.78 -12.60
CA SER A 12 4.59 -15.17 -12.27
C SER A 12 3.33 -15.63 -13.01
N ASP A 13 2.25 -15.91 -12.31
CA ASP A 13 0.95 -16.38 -12.82
C ASP A 13 -0.18 -15.34 -12.57
N THR A 14 0.19 -14.07 -12.39
CA THR A 14 -0.74 -12.97 -12.11
C THR A 14 -0.38 -11.71 -12.89
N THR A 15 -1.33 -10.81 -13.02
CA THR A 15 -1.13 -9.47 -13.59
C THR A 15 -1.24 -8.44 -12.48
N ILE A 16 -0.19 -7.64 -12.32
CA ILE A 16 -0.09 -6.57 -11.33
C ILE A 16 -0.20 -5.22 -12.03
N ASN A 17 -1.13 -4.41 -11.57
CA ASN A 17 -1.23 -3.02 -11.98
C ASN A 17 -0.23 -2.18 -11.21
N ILE A 18 0.55 -1.35 -11.92
CA ILE A 18 1.59 -0.51 -11.35
C ILE A 18 1.38 0.92 -11.83
N THR A 19 1.30 1.84 -10.89
CA THR A 19 1.37 3.27 -11.18
C THR A 19 2.79 3.76 -10.95
N ARG A 20 3.42 4.32 -11.99
CA ARG A 20 4.72 4.99 -11.89
C ARG A 20 4.55 6.50 -12.05
N SER A 21 5.26 7.28 -11.28
CA SER A 21 5.22 8.74 -11.37
C SER A 21 6.52 9.36 -10.90
N GLY A 22 6.88 10.49 -11.51
CA GLY A 22 8.13 11.19 -11.20
C GLY A 22 9.35 10.59 -11.89
N SER A 23 10.52 10.92 -11.38
CA SER A 23 11.82 10.45 -11.87
C SER A 23 12.88 10.61 -10.78
N GLY A 24 14.01 9.95 -10.93
CA GLY A 24 15.12 10.04 -9.97
C GLY A 24 15.32 8.74 -9.20
N GLN A 25 15.64 8.86 -7.90
CA GLN A 25 15.86 7.70 -7.04
C GLN A 25 14.54 6.90 -6.88
N ALA A 26 14.62 5.58 -7.08
CA ALA A 26 13.45 4.71 -6.98
C ALA A 26 12.88 4.68 -5.55
N LEU A 27 11.55 4.74 -5.45
CA LEU A 27 10.80 4.62 -4.22
C LEU A 27 9.64 3.65 -4.44
N LEU A 28 9.69 2.48 -3.76
CA LEU A 28 8.59 1.53 -3.75
C LEU A 28 7.61 1.89 -2.63
N LEU A 29 6.39 2.28 -3.01
CA LEU A 29 5.32 2.69 -2.11
C LEU A 29 4.27 1.58 -2.00
N LEU A 30 4.08 1.02 -0.79
CA LEU A 30 3.13 -0.04 -0.53
C LEU A 30 1.89 0.52 0.18
N HIS A 31 0.73 0.32 -0.42
CA HIS A 31 -0.54 0.86 0.08
C HIS A 31 -1.15 0.03 1.23
N GLY A 32 -2.09 0.62 1.96
CA GLY A 32 -2.90 -0.05 2.97
C GLY A 32 -4.09 -0.83 2.39
N ALA A 33 -4.93 -1.39 3.27
CA ALA A 33 -6.12 -2.15 2.90
C ALA A 33 -7.15 -1.34 2.08
N GLY A 34 -7.12 0.00 2.14
CA GLY A 34 -7.98 0.86 1.32
C GLY A 34 -7.58 0.98 -0.15
N GLY A 35 -6.46 0.37 -0.57
CA GLY A 35 -5.99 0.42 -1.96
C GLY A 35 -5.05 1.59 -2.27
N SER A 36 -4.48 1.58 -3.47
CA SER A 36 -3.49 2.57 -3.92
C SER A 36 -4.08 3.97 -4.15
N ALA A 37 -5.37 4.05 -4.46
CA ALA A 37 -6.07 5.33 -4.69
C ALA A 37 -5.99 6.27 -3.49
N ASN A 38 -5.99 5.73 -2.26
CA ASN A 38 -5.88 6.51 -1.02
C ASN A 38 -4.50 7.17 -0.83
N LEU A 39 -3.50 6.78 -1.62
CA LEU A 39 -2.15 7.35 -1.58
C LEU A 39 -1.87 8.31 -2.73
N LYS A 40 -2.89 8.72 -3.49
CA LYS A 40 -2.71 9.59 -4.67
C LYS A 40 -1.94 10.87 -4.33
N GLU A 41 -2.37 11.62 -3.33
CA GLU A 41 -1.73 12.89 -2.94
C GLU A 41 -0.30 12.66 -2.43
N LEU A 42 -0.09 11.63 -1.61
CA LEU A 42 1.25 11.28 -1.13
C LEU A 42 2.17 10.89 -2.29
N ARG A 43 1.67 10.05 -3.22
CA ARG A 43 2.41 9.67 -4.43
C ARG A 43 2.79 10.89 -5.26
N GLU A 44 1.83 11.80 -5.52
CA GLU A 44 2.06 13.01 -6.30
C GLU A 44 3.12 13.90 -5.65
N LYS A 45 3.08 14.03 -4.34
CA LYS A 45 4.08 14.81 -3.60
C LYS A 45 5.46 14.16 -3.61
N LEU A 46 5.55 12.85 -3.42
CA LEU A 46 6.83 12.12 -3.50
C LEU A 46 7.40 12.12 -4.92
N ALA A 47 6.56 12.16 -5.94
CA ALA A 47 6.97 12.16 -7.34
C ALA A 47 7.64 13.49 -7.80
N GLU A 48 7.67 14.51 -6.93
CA GLU A 48 8.45 15.72 -7.17
C GLU A 48 9.96 15.43 -7.11
N ASP A 49 10.40 14.47 -6.27
CA ASP A 49 11.80 14.18 -5.99
C ASP A 49 12.23 12.74 -6.30
N TYR A 50 11.25 11.80 -6.46
CA TYR A 50 11.51 10.37 -6.61
C TYR A 50 10.78 9.77 -7.83
N GLU A 51 11.33 8.66 -8.35
CA GLU A 51 10.55 7.73 -9.18
C GLU A 51 9.70 6.85 -8.26
N VAL A 52 8.44 7.22 -8.07
CA VAL A 52 7.51 6.48 -7.22
C VAL A 52 6.91 5.31 -7.99
N ILE A 53 7.06 4.10 -7.45
CA ILE A 53 6.52 2.85 -7.95
C ILE A 53 5.44 2.40 -6.97
N LEU A 54 4.19 2.48 -7.37
CA LEU A 54 3.02 2.13 -6.54
C LEU A 54 2.26 0.98 -7.20
N PRO A 55 2.55 -0.28 -6.85
CA PRO A 55 1.76 -1.42 -7.31
C PRO A 55 0.44 -1.53 -6.52
N ASP A 56 -0.63 -1.93 -7.18
CA ASP A 56 -1.77 -2.52 -6.50
C ASP A 56 -1.36 -3.91 -5.98
N HIS A 57 -1.59 -4.21 -4.71
CA HIS A 57 -1.32 -5.55 -4.18
C HIS A 57 -2.12 -6.59 -4.95
N PRO A 58 -1.65 -7.85 -5.06
CA PRO A 58 -2.45 -8.93 -5.62
C PRO A 58 -3.84 -8.99 -4.99
N GLY A 59 -4.89 -8.96 -5.83
CA GLY A 59 -6.28 -8.93 -5.39
C GLY A 59 -6.85 -7.55 -5.05
N PHE A 60 -6.04 -6.48 -5.12
CA PHE A 60 -6.46 -5.10 -4.90
C PHE A 60 -6.52 -4.31 -6.20
N GLY A 61 -7.36 -3.27 -6.21
CA GLY A 61 -7.46 -2.35 -7.34
C GLY A 61 -7.67 -3.06 -8.67
N LEU A 62 -6.76 -2.86 -9.61
CA LEU A 62 -6.77 -3.48 -10.94
C LEU A 62 -5.86 -4.72 -11.04
N SER A 63 -5.17 -5.10 -9.95
CA SER A 63 -4.35 -6.31 -9.92
C SER A 63 -5.20 -7.57 -9.79
N GLN A 64 -4.78 -8.62 -10.47
CA GLN A 64 -5.42 -9.93 -10.34
C GLN A 64 -5.12 -10.55 -8.98
N GLN A 65 -6.09 -11.31 -8.46
CA GLN A 65 -5.91 -12.07 -7.24
C GLN A 65 -4.96 -13.24 -7.47
N LEU A 66 -4.12 -13.52 -6.49
CA LEU A 66 -3.24 -14.66 -6.46
C LEU A 66 -3.65 -15.59 -5.31
N ASN A 67 -4.34 -16.69 -5.63
CA ASN A 67 -5.00 -17.57 -4.65
C ASN A 67 -4.06 -18.23 -3.63
N LYS A 68 -2.76 -18.23 -3.89
CA LYS A 68 -1.73 -18.77 -2.98
C LYS A 68 -1.27 -17.81 -1.89
N LEU A 69 -1.71 -16.52 -1.95
CA LEU A 69 -1.37 -15.50 -0.96
C LEU A 69 -2.49 -15.42 0.09
N ASN A 70 -2.22 -15.90 1.30
CA ASN A 70 -3.21 -15.97 2.38
C ASN A 70 -2.78 -15.19 3.63
N SER A 71 -1.62 -14.55 3.59
CA SER A 71 -1.07 -13.83 4.73
C SER A 71 -0.18 -12.67 4.29
N VAL A 72 0.08 -11.73 5.22
CA VAL A 72 1.08 -10.66 5.01
C VAL A 72 2.48 -11.24 4.79
N SER A 73 2.78 -12.38 5.42
CA SER A 73 4.03 -13.11 5.18
C SER A 73 4.16 -13.54 3.71
N ASP A 74 3.08 -14.09 3.12
CA ASP A 74 3.10 -14.49 1.71
C ASP A 74 3.28 -13.26 0.78
N LEU A 75 2.60 -12.15 1.09
CA LEU A 75 2.78 -10.90 0.38
C LEU A 75 4.22 -10.38 0.47
N SER A 76 4.91 -10.57 1.59
CA SER A 76 6.31 -10.15 1.70
C SER A 76 7.23 -10.96 0.77
N PHE A 77 7.01 -12.27 0.62
CA PHE A 77 7.75 -13.07 -0.37
C PHE A 77 7.42 -12.65 -1.80
N PHE A 78 6.15 -12.38 -2.09
CA PHE A 78 5.76 -11.83 -3.37
C PHE A 78 6.53 -10.53 -3.68
N TYR A 79 6.67 -9.62 -2.71
CA TYR A 79 7.39 -8.38 -2.91
C TYR A 79 8.91 -8.55 -3.02
N LEU A 80 9.50 -9.54 -2.38
CA LEU A 80 10.92 -9.87 -2.61
C LEU A 80 11.16 -10.30 -4.07
N ASP A 81 10.27 -11.12 -4.62
CA ASP A 81 10.33 -11.53 -6.01
C ASP A 81 10.01 -10.34 -6.96
N PHE A 82 9.03 -9.52 -6.63
CA PHE A 82 8.69 -8.29 -7.38
C PHE A 82 9.89 -7.33 -7.46
N ILE A 83 10.57 -7.07 -6.34
CA ILE A 83 11.76 -6.23 -6.26
C ILE A 83 12.86 -6.76 -7.19
N LYS A 84 13.06 -8.07 -7.18
CA LYS A 84 14.03 -8.75 -8.05
C LYS A 84 13.65 -8.64 -9.52
N GLU A 85 12.40 -8.92 -9.88
CA GLU A 85 11.90 -8.87 -11.25
C GLU A 85 11.95 -7.45 -11.84
N GLN A 86 11.62 -6.44 -11.01
CA GLN A 86 11.73 -5.03 -11.39
C GLN A 86 13.17 -4.53 -11.36
N ASN A 87 14.15 -5.38 -11.01
CA ASN A 87 15.57 -5.03 -10.88
C ASN A 87 15.79 -3.76 -10.04
N LEU A 88 14.99 -3.61 -8.96
CA LEU A 88 15.11 -2.45 -8.09
C LEU A 88 16.39 -2.54 -7.28
N LYS A 89 17.24 -1.52 -7.43
CA LYS A 89 18.52 -1.38 -6.71
C LYS A 89 18.55 -0.02 -6.04
N ASP A 90 19.13 0.00 -4.84
CA ASP A 90 19.33 1.23 -4.09
C ASP A 90 18.04 2.08 -4.03
N PHE A 91 16.93 1.49 -3.57
CA PHE A 91 15.62 2.10 -3.53
C PHE A 91 15.15 2.39 -2.10
N HIS A 92 14.23 3.34 -1.95
CA HIS A 92 13.50 3.61 -0.72
C HIS A 92 12.26 2.71 -0.65
N LEU A 93 12.04 2.06 0.51
CA LEU A 93 10.83 1.28 0.77
C LEU A 93 9.93 2.03 1.74
N VAL A 94 8.75 2.40 1.27
CA VAL A 94 7.74 3.14 2.06
C VAL A 94 6.46 2.32 2.13
N GLY A 95 5.93 2.11 3.32
CA GLY A 95 4.69 1.37 3.50
C GLY A 95 3.71 2.08 4.42
N HIS A 96 2.45 2.15 4.00
CA HIS A 96 1.35 2.71 4.77
C HIS A 96 0.43 1.62 5.30
N SER A 97 0.06 1.66 6.58
CA SER A 97 -0.89 0.73 7.21
C SER A 97 -0.48 -0.74 6.97
N MET A 98 -1.31 -1.55 6.30
CA MET A 98 -1.00 -2.93 5.89
C MET A 98 0.27 -2.98 5.01
N GLY A 99 0.46 -2.01 4.09
CA GLY A 99 1.68 -1.89 3.30
C GLY A 99 2.92 -1.64 4.16
N GLY A 100 2.77 -0.96 5.30
CA GLY A 100 3.82 -0.81 6.30
C GLY A 100 4.22 -2.15 6.95
N TRP A 101 3.25 -2.98 7.28
CA TRP A 101 3.50 -4.34 7.77
C TRP A 101 4.22 -5.18 6.71
N ILE A 102 3.75 -5.15 5.46
CA ILE A 102 4.41 -5.84 4.34
C ILE A 102 5.86 -5.35 4.18
N ALA A 103 6.08 -4.02 4.20
CA ALA A 103 7.40 -3.43 4.07
C ALA A 103 8.36 -3.85 5.20
N ALA A 104 7.87 -3.92 6.45
CA ALA A 104 8.63 -4.41 7.58
C ALA A 104 8.99 -5.89 7.41
N GLU A 105 8.05 -6.72 6.98
CA GLU A 105 8.27 -8.16 6.72
C GLU A 105 9.26 -8.40 5.57
N VAL A 106 9.25 -7.55 4.53
CA VAL A 106 10.26 -7.55 3.45
C VAL A 106 11.63 -7.23 4.04
N ALA A 107 11.75 -6.15 4.80
CA ALA A 107 13.03 -5.70 5.35
C ALA A 107 13.63 -6.67 6.38
N VAL A 108 12.80 -7.36 7.17
CA VAL A 108 13.25 -8.43 8.09
C VAL A 108 13.88 -9.60 7.33
N ARG A 109 13.39 -9.91 6.12
CA ARG A 109 13.90 -11.01 5.29
C ARG A 109 15.11 -10.61 4.45
N SER A 110 15.11 -9.39 3.94
CA SER A 110 16.21 -8.86 3.11
C SER A 110 16.24 -7.34 3.14
N THR A 111 17.39 -6.79 3.47
CA THR A 111 17.70 -5.35 3.31
C THR A 111 18.53 -5.08 2.06
N ALA A 112 18.79 -6.10 1.23
CA ALA A 112 19.55 -5.93 0.01
C ALA A 112 18.89 -4.88 -0.89
N ASN A 113 19.68 -3.89 -1.31
CA ASN A 113 19.25 -2.76 -2.14
C ASN A 113 18.24 -1.79 -1.50
N ILE A 114 17.88 -1.93 -0.22
CA ILE A 114 17.01 -0.98 0.48
C ILE A 114 17.87 0.12 1.13
N ILE A 115 17.74 1.35 0.64
CA ILE A 115 18.44 2.53 1.20
C ILE A 115 17.81 2.93 2.53
N SER A 116 16.47 2.96 2.58
CA SER A 116 15.72 3.29 3.79
C SER A 116 14.38 2.58 3.83
N LEU A 117 13.87 2.37 5.04
CA LEU A 117 12.53 1.89 5.33
C LEU A 117 11.75 2.98 6.06
N THR A 118 10.59 3.37 5.51
CA THR A 118 9.66 4.30 6.17
C THR A 118 8.32 3.61 6.39
N LEU A 119 7.87 3.61 7.64
CA LEU A 119 6.60 3.03 8.06
C LEU A 119 5.62 4.15 8.45
N ILE A 120 4.51 4.26 7.73
CA ILE A 120 3.48 5.28 7.94
C ILE A 120 2.27 4.60 8.57
N SER A 121 1.96 4.91 9.82
CA SER A 121 0.82 4.32 10.57
C SER A 121 0.72 2.80 10.38
N SER A 122 1.87 2.12 10.46
CA SER A 122 1.99 0.70 10.11
C SER A 122 1.14 -0.21 10.97
N ALA A 123 0.40 -1.13 10.34
CA ALA A 123 -0.14 -2.30 11.01
C ALA A 123 0.99 -3.28 11.41
N GLY A 124 0.65 -4.34 12.13
CA GLY A 124 1.60 -5.40 12.51
C GLY A 124 2.57 -5.07 13.65
N ILE A 125 2.63 -3.81 14.09
CA ILE A 125 3.51 -3.39 15.20
C ILE A 125 2.85 -3.71 16.54
N HIS A 126 3.60 -4.35 17.43
CA HIS A 126 3.19 -4.60 18.79
C HIS A 126 3.96 -3.73 19.78
N VAL A 127 3.24 -2.92 20.54
CA VAL A 127 3.82 -2.13 21.64
C VAL A 127 3.32 -2.69 22.97
N LYS A 128 4.24 -3.12 23.83
CA LYS A 128 3.89 -3.69 25.14
C LYS A 128 3.13 -2.65 25.98
N GLY A 129 1.98 -3.05 26.52
CA GLY A 129 1.16 -2.19 27.38
C GLY A 129 0.21 -1.24 26.63
N VAL A 130 0.21 -1.27 25.28
CA VAL A 130 -0.74 -0.51 24.47
C VAL A 130 -1.84 -1.46 23.99
N THR A 131 -3.10 -1.11 24.31
CA THR A 131 -4.26 -1.85 23.80
C THR A 131 -4.41 -1.59 22.31
N LYS A 132 -4.54 -2.67 21.54
CA LYS A 132 -4.82 -2.58 20.11
C LYS A 132 -6.33 -2.53 19.89
N GLY A 133 -6.77 -1.66 18.98
CA GLY A 133 -8.10 -1.75 18.45
C GLY A 133 -8.24 -2.94 17.49
N ASP A 134 -9.38 -3.59 17.51
CA ASP A 134 -9.72 -4.62 16.52
C ASP A 134 -10.60 -4.01 15.44
N ILE A 135 -9.99 -3.67 14.31
CA ILE A 135 -10.67 -3.02 13.18
C ILE A 135 -11.78 -3.89 12.56
N PHE A 136 -11.79 -5.20 12.82
CA PHE A 136 -12.82 -6.10 12.31
C PHE A 136 -14.09 -6.11 13.17
N LEU A 137 -13.99 -5.59 14.40
CA LEU A 137 -15.13 -5.47 15.33
C LEU A 137 -15.78 -4.09 15.28
N TRP A 138 -15.12 -3.10 14.67
CA TRP A 138 -15.63 -1.74 14.60
C TRP A 138 -16.65 -1.57 13.47
N SER A 139 -17.68 -0.79 13.72
CA SER A 139 -18.53 -0.24 12.66
C SER A 139 -17.73 0.70 11.75
N PRO A 140 -18.20 0.99 10.52
CA PRO A 140 -17.54 1.94 9.63
C PRO A 140 -17.29 3.32 10.27
N GLU A 141 -18.24 3.82 11.06
CA GLU A 141 -18.09 5.08 11.79
C GLU A 141 -17.02 4.98 12.89
N GLU A 142 -17.05 3.94 13.70
CA GLU A 142 -16.01 3.70 14.73
C GLU A 142 -14.62 3.56 14.11
N LEU A 143 -14.53 2.89 12.96
CA LEU A 143 -13.27 2.74 12.23
C LEU A 143 -12.68 4.11 11.86
N VAL A 144 -13.49 4.98 11.23
CA VAL A 144 -13.04 6.32 10.83
C VAL A 144 -12.65 7.15 12.06
N ARG A 145 -13.47 7.17 13.11
CA ARG A 145 -13.20 7.95 14.32
C ARG A 145 -11.98 7.47 15.12
N ASN A 146 -11.63 6.20 15.04
CA ASN A 146 -10.46 5.64 15.74
C ASN A 146 -9.17 5.74 14.90
N LEU A 147 -9.26 5.80 13.57
CA LEU A 147 -8.08 5.86 12.70
C LEU A 147 -7.62 7.30 12.40
N TYR A 148 -8.51 8.28 12.49
CA TYR A 148 -8.20 9.66 12.13
C TYR A 148 -8.33 10.60 13.34
N VAL A 149 -7.44 11.60 13.41
CA VAL A 149 -7.44 12.61 14.48
C VAL A 149 -8.10 13.91 14.01
N ASN A 150 -7.95 14.25 12.73
CA ASN A 150 -8.50 15.48 12.17
C ASN A 150 -10.02 15.36 11.99
N GLN A 151 -10.78 16.23 12.69
CA GLN A 151 -12.23 16.19 12.71
C GLN A 151 -12.86 16.52 11.35
N ASP A 152 -12.23 17.38 10.55
CA ASP A 152 -12.74 17.75 9.23
C ASP A 152 -12.63 16.53 8.29
N ILE A 153 -11.50 15.83 8.31
CA ILE A 153 -11.31 14.59 7.54
C ILE A 153 -12.33 13.52 7.98
N ILE A 154 -12.58 13.38 9.29
CA ILE A 154 -13.59 12.44 9.82
C ILE A 154 -14.97 12.77 9.26
N ASN A 155 -15.37 14.02 9.32
CA ASN A 155 -16.68 14.48 8.84
C ASN A 155 -16.82 14.27 7.32
N ASP A 156 -15.81 14.59 6.54
CA ASP A 156 -15.77 14.38 5.10
C ASP A 156 -15.90 12.89 4.75
N MET A 157 -15.15 12.04 5.42
CA MET A 157 -15.22 10.58 5.21
C MET A 157 -16.57 9.98 5.58
N LEU A 158 -17.20 10.46 6.67
CA LEU A 158 -18.51 9.97 7.10
C LEU A 158 -19.67 10.47 6.23
N SER A 159 -19.49 11.60 5.55
CA SER A 159 -20.47 12.16 4.61
C SER A 159 -20.28 11.70 3.16
N TYR A 160 -19.13 11.03 2.86
CA TYR A 160 -18.81 10.60 1.53
C TYR A 160 -19.70 9.42 1.08
N GLU A 161 -20.36 9.59 -0.05
CA GLU A 161 -21.14 8.53 -0.71
C GLU A 161 -20.34 8.00 -1.91
N PRO A 162 -19.76 6.79 -1.82
CA PRO A 162 -18.97 6.23 -2.91
C PRO A 162 -19.86 5.88 -4.11
N SER A 163 -19.34 6.08 -5.31
CA SER A 163 -19.96 5.63 -6.56
C SER A 163 -20.02 4.10 -6.63
N SER A 164 -20.84 3.56 -7.57
CA SER A 164 -20.94 2.11 -7.75
C SER A 164 -19.59 1.46 -8.08
N ASP A 165 -18.76 2.12 -8.90
CA ASP A 165 -17.44 1.62 -9.29
C ASP A 165 -16.49 1.59 -8.10
N GLU A 166 -16.53 2.62 -7.24
CA GLU A 166 -15.73 2.67 -6.01
C GLU A 166 -16.18 1.59 -5.01
N ILE A 167 -17.48 1.34 -4.89
CA ILE A 167 -18.00 0.24 -4.06
C ILE A 167 -17.46 -1.11 -4.55
N GLU A 168 -17.45 -1.34 -5.86
CA GLU A 168 -16.90 -2.58 -6.44
C GLU A 168 -15.42 -2.75 -6.09
N ILE A 169 -14.63 -1.69 -6.21
CA ILE A 169 -13.20 -1.69 -5.83
C ILE A 169 -13.05 -1.91 -4.32
N MET A 170 -13.86 -1.26 -3.48
CA MET A 170 -13.83 -1.44 -2.02
C MET A 170 -14.19 -2.86 -1.60
N VAL A 171 -15.13 -3.51 -2.28
CA VAL A 171 -15.50 -4.92 -2.04
C VAL A 171 -14.36 -5.85 -2.45
N ARG A 172 -13.68 -5.57 -3.55
CA ARG A 172 -12.52 -6.34 -4.02
C ARG A 172 -11.33 -6.25 -3.07
N ASN A 173 -11.11 -5.10 -2.46
CA ASN A 173 -10.01 -4.83 -1.53
C ASN A 173 -10.22 -5.47 -0.13
N ARG A 174 -11.25 -6.27 0.07
CA ARG A 174 -11.55 -6.98 1.32
C ARG A 174 -11.14 -8.44 1.18
#